data_d8727ea89690c5e318739c20555cf785
#
_entry.id   d8727ea89690c5e318739c20555cf785
#
_cell.length_a   1.000
_cell.length_b   1.000
_cell.length_c   1.000
_cell.angle_alpha   90.00
_cell.angle_beta   90.00
_cell.angle_gamma   90.00
#
_symmetry.space_group_name_H-M   'P 1'
#
loop_
_entity.id
_entity.type
_entity.pdbx_description
1 polymer ?
#
loop_
_entity_poly.entity_id
_entity_poly.type
_entity_poly.pdbx_seq_one_letter_code
_entity_poly.pdbx_strand_id
1 'polypeptide(L)' 'METYIIELFDCKKRIGKEKIRTDDYDDVLKRVAEIVSKTNHRVEIWDSKAYKHRNKDVCR' A
#
# COMPACT_ATOMS: atom_id res chain seq x y z
N MET A 1 16.71 5.08 -2.56
CA MET A 1 15.28 4.94 -2.89
C MET A 1 14.60 3.97 -1.98
N GLU A 2 13.39 4.33 -1.59
CA GLU A 2 12.58 3.48 -0.75
C GLU A 2 11.51 2.79 -1.57
N THR A 3 11.13 1.60 -1.14
CA THR A 3 10.04 0.87 -1.77
C THR A 3 8.85 0.87 -0.84
N TYR A 4 7.70 1.25 -1.38
CA TYR A 4 6.46 1.28 -0.62
C TYR A 4 5.47 0.33 -1.27
N ILE A 5 4.65 -0.29 -0.43
CA ILE A 5 3.65 -1.23 -0.91
C ILE A 5 2.28 -0.68 -0.54
N ILE A 6 1.44 -0.55 -1.55
CA ILE A 6 0.07 -0.07 -1.39
C ILE A 6 -0.86 -1.26 -1.54
N GLU A 7 -1.61 -1.56 -0.49
CA GLU A 7 -2.60 -2.63 -0.54
C GLU A 7 -3.98 -2.05 -0.75
N LEU A 8 -4.73 -2.66 -1.66
CA LEU A 8 -6.06 -2.21 -2.03
C LEU A 8 -7.08 -3.17 -1.45
N PHE A 9 -8.11 -2.61 -0.81
CA PHE A 9 -9.14 -3.40 -0.17
C PHE A 9 -10.52 -3.00 -0.65
N ASP A 10 -11.37 -3.98 -0.88
CA ASP A 10 -12.78 -3.78 -1.14
C ASP A 10 -13.54 -4.36 0.04
N CYS A 11 -14.09 -3.49 0.87
CA CYS A 11 -14.64 -3.88 2.16
C CYS A 11 -13.54 -4.48 3.02
N LYS A 12 -13.61 -5.73 3.38
CA LYS A 12 -12.59 -6.36 4.22
C LYS A 12 -11.66 -7.27 3.43
N LYS A 13 -11.85 -7.31 2.11
CA LYS A 13 -11.11 -8.23 1.27
C LYS A 13 -10.02 -7.51 0.50
N ARG A 14 -8.81 -8.05 0.55
CA ARG A 14 -7.72 -7.50 -0.25
C ARG A 14 -7.91 -7.90 -1.71
N ILE A 15 -7.97 -6.91 -2.59
CA ILE A 15 -8.19 -7.15 -4.01
C ILE A 15 -6.92 -6.99 -4.83
N GLY A 16 -5.87 -6.41 -4.25
CA GLY A 16 -4.62 -6.27 -4.97
C GLY A 16 -3.61 -5.49 -4.18
N LYS A 17 -2.43 -5.37 -4.75
CA LYS A 17 -1.38 -4.54 -4.18
C LYS A 17 -0.54 -3.95 -5.29
N GLU A 18 0.12 -2.84 -4.97
CA GLU A 18 0.96 -2.13 -5.91
C GLU A 18 2.25 -1.75 -5.22
N LYS A 19 3.36 -1.84 -5.93
CA LYS A 19 4.66 -1.48 -5.39
C LYS A 19 5.12 -0.19 -6.05
N ILE A 20 5.57 0.77 -5.23
CA ILE A 20 6.10 2.03 -5.72
C ILE A 20 7.50 2.23 -5.16
N ARG A 21 8.42 2.57 -6.02
CA ARG A 21 9.79 2.83 -5.64
C ARG A 21 10.09 4.30 -5.88
N THR A 22 10.35 5.02 -4.81
CA THR A 22 10.56 6.47 -4.90
C THR A 22 11.37 6.98 -3.72
N ASP A 23 12.02 8.13 -3.92
CA ASP A 23 12.70 8.85 -2.84
C ASP A 23 11.77 9.81 -2.11
N ASP A 24 10.62 10.08 -2.70
CA ASP A 24 9.71 11.10 -2.21
C ASP A 24 8.38 10.47 -1.83
N TYR A 25 8.08 10.50 -0.54
CA TYR A 25 6.83 9.92 -0.06
C TYR A 25 5.59 10.58 -0.67
N ASP A 26 5.72 11.84 -1.12
CA ASP A 26 4.61 12.51 -1.78
C ASP A 26 4.16 11.79 -3.03
N ASP A 27 5.08 11.12 -3.74
CA ASP A 27 4.70 10.31 -4.90
C ASP A 27 3.73 9.19 -4.50
N VAL A 28 3.98 8.59 -3.34
CA VAL A 28 3.11 7.54 -2.83
C VAL A 28 1.73 8.12 -2.51
N LEU A 29 1.70 9.27 -1.87
CA LEU A 29 0.44 9.92 -1.50
C LEU A 29 -0.36 10.33 -2.73
N LYS A 30 0.32 10.81 -3.76
CA LYS A 30 -0.34 11.18 -5.02
C LYS A 30 -0.98 9.97 -5.67
N ARG A 31 -0.27 8.86 -5.67
CA ARG A 31 -0.80 7.63 -6.25
C ARG A 31 -2.00 7.13 -5.47
N VAL A 32 -1.93 7.17 -4.16
CA VAL A 32 -3.03 6.75 -3.31
C VAL A 32 -4.26 7.63 -3.53
N ALA A 33 -4.05 8.94 -3.61
CA ALA A 33 -5.16 9.86 -3.85
C ALA A 33 -5.83 9.57 -5.20
N GLU A 34 -5.04 9.24 -6.21
CA GLU A 34 -5.56 8.90 -7.52
C GLU A 34 -6.42 7.63 -7.46
N ILE A 35 -5.94 6.62 -6.77
CA ILE A 35 -6.68 5.37 -6.63
C ILE A 35 -8.00 5.60 -5.89
N VAL A 36 -7.94 6.32 -4.78
CA VAL A 36 -9.11 6.55 -3.94
C VAL A 36 -10.15 7.38 -4.68
N SER A 37 -9.70 8.34 -5.51
CA SER A 37 -10.64 9.18 -6.24
C SER A 37 -11.35 8.42 -7.38
N LYS A 38 -10.70 7.40 -7.92
CA LYS A 38 -11.28 6.63 -9.03
C LYS A 38 -12.12 5.45 -8.55
N THR A 39 -11.80 4.94 -7.37
CA THR A 39 -12.50 3.80 -6.81
C THR A 39 -12.81 4.13 -5.37
N ASN A 40 -13.75 3.46 -4.77
CA ASN A 40 -14.04 3.65 -3.36
C ASN A 40 -13.31 2.63 -2.49
N HIS A 41 -12.21 2.10 -3.01
CA HIS A 41 -11.45 1.09 -2.28
C HIS A 41 -10.67 1.73 -1.16
N ARG A 42 -10.51 0.97 -0.11
CA ARG A 42 -9.66 1.35 1.00
C ARG A 42 -8.22 1.02 0.65
N VAL A 43 -7.30 1.88 1.06
CA VAL A 43 -5.89 1.72 0.72
C VAL A 43 -5.06 1.75 1.99
N GLU A 44 -4.07 0.85 2.08
CA GLU A 44 -3.10 0.86 3.17
C GLU A 44 -1.71 1.00 2.56
N ILE A 45 -0.88 1.84 3.20
CA ILE A 45 0.47 2.10 2.73
C ILE A 45 1.46 1.49 3.71
N TRP A 46 2.42 0.74 3.18
CA TRP A 46 3.47 0.09 3.98
C TRP A 46 4.82 0.37 3.35
N ASP A 47 5.85 0.57 4.17
CA ASP A 47 7.20 0.49 3.61
C ASP A 47 7.58 -1.00 3.53
N SER A 48 8.65 -1.32 2.80
CA SER A 48 8.98 -2.71 2.54
C SER A 48 9.39 -3.45 3.83
N LYS A 49 10.02 -2.76 4.75
CA LYS A 49 10.43 -3.37 6.01
C LYS A 49 9.24 -3.71 6.88
N ALA A 50 8.33 -2.75 7.03
CA ALA A 50 7.13 -2.97 7.82
C ALA A 50 6.27 -4.06 7.22
N TYR A 51 6.23 -4.13 5.90
CA TYR A 51 5.45 -5.13 5.21
C TYR A 51 5.97 -6.54 5.50
N LYS A 52 7.28 -6.70 5.50
CA LYS A 52 7.89 -7.99 5.83
C LYS A 52 7.61 -8.41 7.26
N HIS A 53 7.72 -7.48 8.19
CA HIS A 53 7.44 -7.75 9.59
C HIS A 53 5.98 -8.10 9.81
N ARG A 54 5.10 -7.38 9.12
CA ARG A 54 3.68 -7.65 9.18
C ARG A 54 3.36 -9.09 8.77
N ASN A 55 4.01 -9.57 7.72
CA ASN A 55 3.79 -10.94 7.24
C ASN A 55 4.18 -11.97 8.29
N LYS A 56 5.26 -11.73 9.01
CA LYS A 56 5.66 -12.63 10.09
C LYS A 56 4.63 -12.68 11.19
N ASP A 57 4.10 -11.52 11.54
CA ASP A 57 3.08 -11.44 12.57
C ASP A 57 1.83 -12.18 12.19
N VAL A 58 1.45 -12.08 10.94
CA VAL A 58 0.23 -12.70 10.43
C VAL A 58 0.35 -14.23 10.44
N CYS A 59 1.55 -14.74 10.31
CA CYS A 59 1.77 -16.18 10.22
C CYS A 59 1.59 -16.93 11.54
N ARG A 60 1.34 -16.23 12.61
CA ARG A 60 1.12 -16.88 13.91
C ARG A 60 -0.24 -17.51 14.05
#